data_546a1427a8ac99e05472c993bbb34a53
#
_entry.id   546a1427a8ac99e05472c993bbb34a53
#
_cell.length_a   1.000
_cell.length_b   1.000
_cell.length_c   1.000
_cell.angle_alpha   90.00
_cell.angle_beta   90.00
_cell.angle_gamma   90.00
#
_symmetry.space_group_name_H-M   'P 1'
#
loop_
_entity.id
_entity.type
_entity.pdbx_description
1 polymer ?
#
loop_
_entity_poly.entity_id
_entity_poly.type
_entity_poly.pdbx_seq_one_letter_code
_entity_poly.pdbx_strand_id
1 'polypeptide(L)'
;MELNNFLLGYLRSNVTVDGRQSDIAGLIGMYMADPAKYEVQLRNETNRIMNSTLGSCFRIQISIYPAYQDSRNLNIESDCLMTQARMTEIGNSASMVIPLQKELNEVAVINVTQRKFV
;
A
#
# COMPACT_ATOMS: atom_id res chain seq x y z
N MET A 1 -9.79 13.82 7.84
CA MET A 1 -8.42 13.53 7.35
C MET A 1 -8.42 13.48 5.84
N GLU A 2 -7.53 14.19 5.23
CA GLU A 2 -7.37 14.11 3.79
C GLU A 2 -6.55 12.89 3.42
N LEU A 3 -7.08 12.09 2.51
CA LEU A 3 -6.49 10.80 2.19
C LEU A 3 -5.14 10.93 1.47
N ASN A 4 -4.97 11.98 0.67
CA ASN A 4 -3.68 12.26 0.02
C ASN A 4 -2.58 12.52 1.04
N ASN A 5 -2.87 13.30 2.07
CA ASN A 5 -1.91 13.56 3.14
C ASN A 5 -1.62 12.30 3.93
N PHE A 6 -2.64 11.48 4.16
CA PHE A 6 -2.44 10.20 4.81
C PHE A 6 -1.52 9.30 4.01
N LEU A 7 -1.76 9.20 2.69
CA LEU A 7 -0.94 8.34 1.83
C LEU A 7 0.52 8.80 1.81
N LEU A 8 0.75 10.12 1.76
CA LEU A 8 2.10 10.65 1.82
C LEU A 8 2.77 10.31 3.14
N GLY A 9 2.06 10.45 4.26
CA GLY A 9 2.57 10.08 5.57
C GLY A 9 2.88 8.60 5.69
N TYR A 10 2.03 7.77 5.11
CA TYR A 10 2.27 6.33 5.06
C TYR A 10 3.57 6.01 4.31
N LEU A 11 3.74 6.59 3.14
CA LEU A 11 4.94 6.32 2.33
C LEU A 11 6.22 6.81 2.99
N ARG A 12 6.13 7.82 3.85
CA ARG A 12 7.27 8.36 4.60
C ARG A 12 7.47 7.72 5.97
N SER A 13 6.58 6.81 6.36
CA SER A 13 6.69 6.16 7.67
C SER A 13 7.98 5.37 7.77
N ASN A 14 8.65 5.52 8.90
CA ASN A 14 9.93 4.87 9.12
C ASN A 14 9.77 3.37 9.33
N VAL A 15 10.63 2.61 8.68
CA VAL A 15 10.73 1.18 8.87
C VAL A 15 12.20 0.79 8.88
N THR A 16 12.50 -0.33 9.51
CA THR A 16 13.85 -0.90 9.48
C THR A 16 13.84 -2.10 8.55
N VAL A 17 14.67 -2.05 7.52
CA VAL A 17 14.77 -3.11 6.52
C VAL A 17 16.22 -3.58 6.45
N ASP A 18 16.43 -4.87 6.66
CA ASP A 18 17.76 -5.48 6.65
C ASP A 18 18.75 -4.75 7.59
N GLY A 19 18.25 -4.30 8.74
CA GLY A 19 19.04 -3.60 9.72
C GLY A 19 19.31 -2.14 9.42
N ARG A 20 18.71 -1.58 8.37
CA ARG A 20 18.89 -0.19 7.97
C ARG A 20 17.59 0.57 8.08
N GLN A 21 17.69 1.84 8.42
CA GLN A 21 16.56 2.74 8.45
C GLN A 21 16.10 3.05 7.02
N SER A 22 14.80 2.93 6.81
CA SER A 22 14.19 3.23 5.52
C SER A 22 12.79 3.80 5.77
N ASP A 23 12.00 3.88 4.72
CA ASP A 23 10.59 4.24 4.81
C ASP A 23 9.76 3.25 3.99
N ILE A 24 8.45 3.41 4.03
CA ILE A 24 7.56 2.49 3.29
C ILE A 24 7.82 2.59 1.78
N ALA A 25 8.08 3.79 1.25
CA ALA A 25 8.39 3.93 -0.17
C ALA A 25 9.63 3.11 -0.54
N GLY A 26 10.67 3.17 0.30
CA GLY A 26 11.88 2.35 0.09
C GLY A 26 11.59 0.85 0.19
N LEU A 27 10.75 0.46 1.15
CA LEU A 27 10.37 -0.95 1.29
C LEU A 27 9.58 -1.44 0.07
N ILE A 28 8.70 -0.62 -0.47
CA ILE A 28 7.98 -0.95 -1.70
C ILE A 28 8.97 -1.17 -2.85
N GLY A 29 9.96 -0.31 -2.98
CA GLY A 29 11.00 -0.48 -4.00
C GLY A 29 11.75 -1.79 -3.85
N MET A 30 12.12 -2.15 -2.62
CA MET A 30 12.78 -3.43 -2.35
C MET A 30 11.86 -4.61 -2.64
N TYR A 31 10.59 -4.51 -2.28
CA TYR A 31 9.60 -5.52 -2.61
C TYR A 31 9.49 -5.74 -4.12
N MET A 32 9.49 -4.67 -4.89
CA MET A 32 9.40 -4.77 -6.35
C MET A 32 10.61 -5.47 -6.95
N ALA A 33 11.78 -5.33 -6.32
CA ALA A 33 12.99 -6.01 -6.76
C ALA A 33 13.01 -7.48 -6.32
N ASP A 34 12.47 -7.80 -5.15
CA ASP A 34 12.47 -9.15 -4.60
C ASP A 34 11.21 -9.40 -3.78
N PRO A 35 10.09 -9.69 -4.44
CA PRO A 35 8.81 -9.82 -3.74
C PRO A 35 8.80 -10.91 -2.66
N ALA A 36 9.42 -12.04 -2.93
CA ALA A 36 9.40 -13.16 -1.99
C ALA A 36 10.07 -12.80 -0.66
N LYS A 37 11.10 -11.95 -0.71
CA LYS A 37 11.85 -11.58 0.48
C LYS A 37 11.12 -10.55 1.33
N TYR A 38 10.41 -9.61 0.71
CA TYR A 38 9.90 -8.43 1.41
C TYR A 38 8.39 -8.39 1.56
N GLU A 39 7.66 -9.35 0.99
CA GLU A 39 6.19 -9.31 1.01
C GLU A 39 5.63 -9.33 2.43
N VAL A 40 6.13 -10.22 3.28
CA VAL A 40 5.60 -10.36 4.64
C VAL A 40 5.82 -9.07 5.43
N GLN A 41 7.01 -8.51 5.33
CA GLN A 41 7.32 -7.27 6.04
C GLN A 41 6.46 -6.12 5.54
N LEU A 42 6.29 -6.00 4.23
CA LEU A 42 5.47 -4.92 3.66
C LEU A 42 4.02 -5.04 4.12
N ARG A 43 3.46 -6.26 4.11
CA ARG A 43 2.10 -6.48 4.60
C ARG A 43 1.96 -6.13 6.08
N ASN A 44 2.90 -6.57 6.90
CA ASN A 44 2.84 -6.34 8.34
C ASN A 44 2.96 -4.86 8.68
N GLU A 45 3.90 -4.17 8.07
CA GLU A 45 4.08 -2.74 8.31
C GLU A 45 2.88 -1.94 7.82
N THR A 46 2.35 -2.29 6.67
CA THR A 46 1.15 -1.63 6.13
C THR A 46 -0.04 -1.81 7.07
N ASN A 47 -0.30 -3.04 7.50
CA ASN A 47 -1.41 -3.30 8.42
C ASN A 47 -1.24 -2.55 9.73
N ARG A 48 -0.04 -2.49 10.27
CA ARG A 48 0.23 -1.77 11.51
C ARG A 48 -0.11 -0.29 11.39
N ILE A 49 0.35 0.34 10.31
CA ILE A 49 0.12 1.77 10.09
C ILE A 49 -1.35 2.06 9.82
N MET A 50 -1.98 1.26 8.98
CA MET A 50 -3.37 1.48 8.59
C MET A 50 -4.33 1.27 9.75
N ASN A 51 -4.12 0.21 10.54
CA ASN A 51 -5.00 -0.06 11.68
C ASN A 51 -4.95 1.06 12.71
N SER A 52 -3.79 1.68 12.90
CA SER A 52 -3.69 2.77 13.87
C SER A 52 -4.25 4.09 13.35
N THR A 53 -4.44 4.24 12.05
CA THR A 53 -4.80 5.54 11.46
C THR A 53 -6.16 5.53 10.79
N LEU A 54 -6.45 4.56 9.93
CA LEU A 54 -7.70 4.53 9.17
C LEU A 54 -8.78 3.65 9.80
N GLY A 55 -8.44 2.95 10.87
CA GLY A 55 -9.39 2.05 11.50
C GLY A 55 -9.50 0.73 10.74
N SER A 56 -10.72 0.19 10.69
CA SER A 56 -10.89 -1.23 10.38
C SER A 56 -11.10 -1.55 8.90
N CYS A 57 -11.42 -0.59 8.06
CA CYS A 57 -11.81 -0.91 6.68
C CYS A 57 -11.02 -0.07 5.68
N PHE A 58 -10.02 -0.68 5.11
CA PHE A 58 -9.21 -0.05 4.07
C PHE A 58 -8.75 -1.09 3.05
N ARG A 59 -8.30 -0.60 1.91
CA ARG A 59 -7.61 -1.41 0.91
C ARG A 59 -6.49 -0.59 0.31
N ILE A 60 -5.32 -1.21 0.20
CA ILE A 60 -4.18 -0.65 -0.53
C ILE A 60 -3.86 -1.56 -1.68
N GLN A 61 -3.76 -0.99 -2.86
CA GLN A 61 -3.31 -1.69 -4.05
C GLN A 61 -2.00 -1.09 -4.52
N ILE A 62 -1.02 -1.93 -4.75
CA ILE A 62 0.27 -1.55 -5.28
C ILE A 62 0.39 -2.24 -6.62
N SER A 63 0.51 -1.45 -7.68
CA SER A 63 0.54 -1.96 -9.05
C SER A 63 1.75 -1.41 -9.77
N ILE A 64 2.18 -2.12 -10.80
CA ILE A 64 3.28 -1.67 -11.63
C ILE A 64 2.72 -1.19 -12.95
N TYR A 65 3.17 -0.01 -13.36
CA TYR A 65 2.80 0.55 -14.64
C TYR A 65 4.06 0.63 -15.51
N PRO A 66 4.03 0.28 -16.79
CA PRO A 66 2.84 -0.03 -17.58
C PRO A 66 2.42 -1.51 -17.63
N ALA A 67 2.98 -2.36 -16.80
CA ALA A 67 2.65 -3.78 -16.82
C ALA A 67 1.32 -4.02 -16.10
N TYR A 68 0.28 -4.32 -16.86
CA TYR A 68 -1.06 -4.51 -16.30
C TYR A 68 -1.21 -5.79 -15.48
N GLN A 69 -0.46 -6.82 -15.82
CA GLN A 69 -0.48 -8.08 -15.09
C GLN A 69 0.93 -8.42 -14.69
N ASP A 70 1.24 -8.17 -13.45
CA ASP A 70 2.55 -8.41 -12.90
C ASP A 70 2.39 -9.17 -11.59
N SER A 71 3.22 -10.19 -11.38
CA SER A 71 3.18 -10.98 -10.16
C SER A 71 3.54 -10.17 -8.92
N ARG A 72 4.15 -9.00 -9.10
CA ARG A 72 4.48 -8.10 -8.01
C ARG A 72 3.32 -7.21 -7.57
N ASN A 73 2.23 -7.20 -8.33
CA ASN A 73 1.04 -6.47 -7.93
C ASN A 73 0.52 -7.02 -6.61
N LEU A 74 0.22 -6.14 -5.68
CA LEU A 74 -0.11 -6.51 -4.32
C LEU A 74 -1.38 -5.81 -3.87
N ASN A 75 -2.25 -6.56 -3.22
CA ASN A 75 -3.47 -6.05 -2.66
C ASN A 75 -3.47 -6.34 -1.16
N ILE A 76 -3.53 -5.29 -0.34
CA ILE A 76 -3.54 -5.42 1.10
C ILE A 76 -4.86 -4.85 1.60
N GLU A 77 -5.70 -5.70 2.18
CA GLU A 77 -6.99 -5.31 2.71
C GLU A 77 -7.01 -5.53 4.21
N SER A 78 -7.68 -4.64 4.91
CA SER A 78 -7.94 -4.87 6.32
C SER A 78 -8.94 -6.02 6.46
N ASP A 79 -8.85 -6.68 7.61
CA ASP A 79 -9.77 -7.73 7.97
C ASP A 79 -11.09 -7.11 8.42
N CYS A 80 -11.85 -6.63 7.46
CA CYS A 80 -13.12 -6.00 7.73
C CYS A 80 -14.18 -7.09 7.88
N LEU A 81 -14.38 -7.53 9.12
CA LEU A 81 -15.20 -8.70 9.43
C LEU A 81 -16.69 -8.49 9.23
N MET A 82 -17.10 -7.32 8.85
CA MET A 82 -18.52 -7.04 8.67
C MET A 82 -19.01 -7.65 7.38
N THR A 83 -20.25 -8.06 7.40
CA THR A 83 -20.89 -8.62 6.24
C THR A 83 -20.66 -7.76 5.02
N GLN A 84 -19.92 -8.29 4.09
CA GLN A 84 -19.52 -7.58 2.88
C GLN A 84 -20.71 -7.02 2.11
N ALA A 85 -21.87 -7.59 2.28
CA ALA A 85 -23.10 -7.15 1.64
C ALA A 85 -23.51 -5.73 2.04
N ARG A 86 -22.99 -5.21 3.15
CA ARG A 86 -23.30 -3.85 3.62
C ARG A 86 -22.19 -2.86 3.37
N MET A 87 -21.09 -3.30 2.77
CA MET A 87 -20.02 -2.40 2.43
C MET A 87 -20.26 -1.81 1.06
N THR A 88 -20.54 -0.52 1.03
CA THR A 88 -20.41 0.19 -0.22
C THR A 88 -19.02 0.78 -0.27
N GLU A 89 -18.37 0.61 -1.38
CA GLU A 89 -17.10 1.27 -1.65
C GLU A 89 -17.34 2.74 -2.00
N ILE A 90 -18.19 3.40 -1.23
CA ILE A 90 -18.29 4.85 -1.32
C ILE A 90 -17.14 5.36 -0.50
N GLY A 91 -15.98 5.29 -1.07
CA GLY A 91 -14.87 5.69 -0.29
C GLY A 91 -14.10 6.78 -0.97
N ASN A 92 -13.44 7.52 -0.16
CA ASN A 92 -12.37 8.36 -0.66
C ASN A 92 -11.25 7.45 -1.11
N SER A 93 -10.66 7.76 -2.24
CA SER A 93 -9.45 7.08 -2.68
C SER A 93 -8.38 8.11 -3.00
N ALA A 94 -7.14 7.70 -2.86
CA ALA A 94 -5.98 8.51 -3.19
C ALA A 94 -4.95 7.64 -3.87
N SER A 95 -4.18 8.23 -4.76
CA SER A 95 -3.14 7.51 -5.50
C SER A 95 -1.86 8.31 -5.51
N MET A 96 -0.74 7.60 -5.46
CA MET A 96 0.58 8.18 -5.64
C MET A 96 1.43 7.27 -6.51
N VAL A 97 2.42 7.86 -7.15
CA VAL A 97 3.33 7.15 -8.04
C VAL A 97 4.72 7.23 -7.44
N ILE A 98 5.38 6.08 -7.38
CA ILE A 98 6.76 5.98 -6.94
C ILE A 98 7.60 5.50 -8.12
N PRO A 99 8.64 6.26 -8.52
CA PRO A 99 9.53 5.77 -9.55
C PRO A 99 10.29 4.55 -9.06
N LEU A 100 10.38 3.54 -9.91
CA LEU A 100 11.15 2.35 -9.66
C LEU A 100 12.51 2.47 -10.35
N GLN A 101 13.12 1.36 -10.64
CA GLN A 101 14.45 1.36 -11.22
C GLN A 101 14.48 2.07 -12.57
N LYS A 102 15.52 2.88 -12.75
CA LYS A 102 15.64 3.76 -13.90
C LYS A 102 15.68 3.06 -15.25
N GLU A 103 16.14 1.83 -15.26
CA GLU A 103 16.41 1.10 -16.49
C GLU A 103 15.16 0.56 -17.18
N LEU A 104 14.05 0.45 -16.46
CA LEU A 104 12.85 -0.21 -16.97
C LEU A 104 11.69 0.76 -17.19
N ASN A 105 11.85 2.02 -16.90
CA ASN A 105 10.77 3.01 -16.98
C ASN A 105 9.50 2.56 -16.28
N GLU A 106 9.66 1.80 -15.22
CA GLU A 106 8.54 1.32 -14.43
C GLU A 106 8.30 2.23 -13.26
N VAL A 107 7.02 2.34 -12.89
CA VAL A 107 6.62 3.03 -11.68
C VAL A 107 5.68 2.15 -10.89
N ALA A 108 5.69 2.32 -9.58
CA ALA A 108 4.69 1.72 -8.71
C ALA A 108 3.56 2.72 -8.50
N VAL A 109 2.34 2.30 -8.71
CA VAL A 109 1.16 3.10 -8.42
C VAL A 109 0.55 2.56 -7.15
N ILE A 110 0.48 3.42 -6.14
CA ILE A 110 -0.09 3.06 -4.85
C ILE A 110 -1.46 3.72 -4.75
N ASN A 111 -2.48 2.90 -4.58
CA ASN A 111 -3.85 3.36 -4.50
C ASN A 111 -4.43 2.93 -3.16
N VAL A 112 -4.88 3.87 -2.35
CA VAL A 112 -5.53 3.58 -1.08
C VAL A 112 -7.00 3.94 -1.16
N THR A 113 -7.84 3.05 -0.67
CA THR A 113 -9.29 3.26 -0.60
C THR A 113 -9.73 3.04 0.84
N GLN A 114 -10.43 4.02 1.38
CA GLN A 114 -11.08 3.90 2.68
C GLN A 114 -12.51 3.44 2.43
N ARG A 115 -12.86 2.31 2.99
CA ARG A 115 -14.20 1.73 2.85
C ARG A 115 -15.09 2.21 3.98
N LYS A 116 -16.33 2.54 3.64
CA LYS A 116 -17.33 2.93 4.63
C LYS A 116 -18.50 1.98 4.58
N PHE A 117 -19.08 1.74 5.74
CA PHE A 117 -20.34 1.01 5.84
C PHE A 117 -21.51 1.94 5.58
N VAL A 118 -22.52 1.41 4.99
CA VAL A 118 -23.77 2.12 4.79
C VAL A 118 -24.72 1.84 5.94
#